data_725ea78db468021155570865bc7d843d
#
_entry.id   725ea78db468021155570865bc7d843d
#
_cell.length_a   1.000
_cell.length_b   1.000
_cell.length_c   1.000
_cell.angle_alpha   90.00
_cell.angle_beta   90.00
_cell.angle_gamma   90.00
#
_symmetry.space_group_name_H-M   'P 1'
#
loop_
_entity.id
_entity.type
_entity.pdbx_description
1 polymer ?
#
loop_
_entity_poly.entity_id
_entity_poly.type
_entity_poly.pdbx_seq_one_letter_code
_entity_poly.pdbx_strand_id
1 'polypeptide(L)'
;SICDLMLLESPIHAIDTVRAIAGGEVTEVHSVVRRTISDYRDMHGATIVFDNDCLVHLIANYTAGRRLERYEIHGHNISAYLEGVSEGKICRDGQIVKLTGSEKDSTWLQNRYFIDRIKANLPIELPAANLDEAVKTMDLAMQILAGTRA
;
A
#
# COMPACT_ATOMS: atom_id res chain seq x y z
N SER A 1 -1.10 -0.21 -23.59
CA SER A 1 -0.32 1.04 -23.45
C SER A 1 0.33 1.09 -22.07
N ILE A 2 1.53 1.65 -21.94
CA ILE A 2 2.18 1.88 -20.63
C ILE A 2 1.27 2.68 -19.70
N CYS A 3 0.51 3.62 -20.22
CA CYS A 3 -0.44 4.43 -19.46
C CYS A 3 -1.60 3.62 -18.84
N ASP A 4 -1.91 2.43 -19.34
CA ASP A 4 -2.87 1.52 -18.71
C ASP A 4 -2.29 0.81 -17.47
N LEU A 5 -1.01 1.00 -17.18
CA LEU A 5 -0.29 0.42 -16.05
C LEU A 5 -0.01 1.44 -14.94
N MET A 6 -0.77 2.52 -14.88
CA MET A 6 -0.60 3.60 -13.87
C MET A 6 -0.60 3.07 -12.42
N LEU A 7 -1.33 1.97 -12.17
CA LEU A 7 -1.34 1.31 -10.86
C LEU A 7 0.06 0.83 -10.43
N LEU A 8 0.93 0.49 -11.40
CA LEU A 8 2.30 0.01 -11.15
C LEU A 8 3.31 1.15 -10.93
N GLU A 9 2.90 2.39 -11.06
CA GLU A 9 3.77 3.55 -10.87
C GLU A 9 3.77 3.99 -9.40
N SER A 10 2.85 4.82 -9.00
CA SER A 10 2.79 5.34 -7.63
C SER A 10 1.97 4.46 -6.67
N PRO A 11 0.79 3.95 -7.04
CA PRO A 11 -0.02 3.13 -6.14
C PRO A 11 0.60 1.77 -5.78
N ILE A 12 1.61 1.30 -6.50
CA ILE A 12 2.33 0.08 -6.14
C ILE A 12 2.90 0.16 -4.73
N HIS A 13 3.33 1.34 -4.28
CA HIS A 13 3.80 1.56 -2.91
C HIS A 13 2.67 1.41 -1.88
N ALA A 14 1.45 1.84 -2.22
CA ALA A 14 0.30 1.64 -1.35
C ALA A 14 -0.09 0.16 -1.26
N ILE A 15 0.00 -0.59 -2.36
CA ILE A 15 -0.25 -2.03 -2.41
C ILE A 15 0.77 -2.77 -1.52
N ASP A 16 2.04 -2.41 -1.62
CA ASP A 16 3.12 -2.96 -0.80
C ASP A 16 2.89 -2.68 0.70
N THR A 17 2.57 -1.42 1.03
CA THR A 17 2.26 -1.01 2.40
C THR A 17 1.06 -1.78 2.98
N VAL A 18 0.00 -1.95 2.19
CA VAL A 18 -1.20 -2.69 2.60
C VAL A 18 -0.85 -4.15 2.88
N ARG A 19 -0.07 -4.81 2.02
CA ARG A 19 0.38 -6.19 2.26
C ARG A 19 1.21 -6.31 3.53
N ALA A 20 2.16 -5.38 3.73
CA ALA A 20 2.99 -5.35 4.94
C ALA A 20 2.15 -5.17 6.23
N ILE A 21 1.10 -4.35 6.19
CA ILE A 21 0.20 -4.12 7.33
C ILE A 21 -0.71 -5.33 7.57
N ALA A 22 -1.28 -5.92 6.50
CA ALA A 22 -2.16 -7.07 6.60
C ALA A 22 -1.44 -8.30 7.16
N GLY A 23 -0.19 -8.53 6.76
CA GLY A 23 0.69 -9.55 7.33
C GLY A 23 0.29 -11.00 6.99
N GLY A 24 -0.60 -11.21 6.00
CA GLY A 24 -1.05 -12.50 5.51
C GLY A 24 -0.82 -12.67 4.02
N GLU A 25 -1.22 -13.83 3.47
CA GLU A 25 -1.22 -14.07 2.04
C GLU A 25 -2.58 -13.74 1.43
N VAL A 26 -2.59 -13.20 0.21
CA VAL A 26 -3.82 -12.85 -0.50
C VAL A 26 -4.55 -14.11 -0.94
N THR A 27 -5.83 -14.21 -0.59
CA THR A 27 -6.70 -15.33 -0.97
C THR A 27 -7.74 -14.96 -2.02
N GLU A 28 -8.26 -13.71 -1.97
CA GLU A 28 -9.26 -13.25 -2.92
C GLU A 28 -8.99 -11.79 -3.33
N VAL A 29 -9.27 -11.48 -4.60
CA VAL A 29 -9.22 -10.11 -5.14
C VAL A 29 -10.45 -9.86 -5.99
N HIS A 30 -11.26 -8.88 -5.59
CA HIS A 30 -12.37 -8.37 -6.38
C HIS A 30 -12.07 -6.93 -6.77
N SER A 31 -11.93 -6.66 -8.05
CA SER A 31 -11.55 -5.32 -8.52
C SER A 31 -12.40 -4.81 -9.66
N VAL A 32 -12.51 -3.49 -9.72
CA VAL A 32 -13.17 -2.73 -10.77
C VAL A 32 -12.21 -1.68 -11.29
N VAL A 33 -11.97 -1.69 -12.58
CA VAL A 33 -11.08 -0.74 -13.26
C VAL A 33 -11.86 0.03 -14.31
N ARG A 34 -11.72 1.35 -14.32
CA ARG A 34 -12.46 2.26 -15.20
C ARG A 34 -11.56 3.23 -15.95
N ARG A 35 -12.05 3.68 -17.10
CA ARG A 35 -11.65 4.89 -17.80
C ARG A 35 -12.77 5.90 -17.63
N THR A 36 -12.54 6.94 -16.82
CA THR A 36 -13.62 7.88 -16.45
C THR A 36 -13.57 9.16 -17.28
N ILE A 37 -12.41 9.80 -17.34
CA ILE A 37 -12.22 11.06 -18.08
C ILE A 37 -11.08 11.02 -19.09
N SER A 38 -10.32 9.93 -19.15
CA SER A 38 -9.20 9.76 -20.07
C SER A 38 -9.31 8.46 -20.85
N ASP A 39 -8.50 8.32 -21.90
CA ASP A 39 -8.35 7.07 -22.66
C ASP A 39 -7.60 5.98 -21.87
N TYR A 40 -7.12 6.31 -20.68
CA TYR A 40 -6.36 5.40 -19.83
C TYR A 40 -7.20 4.90 -18.64
N ARG A 41 -6.75 3.84 -17.98
CA ARG A 41 -7.34 3.33 -16.75
C ARG A 41 -6.99 4.28 -15.60
N ASP A 42 -7.87 5.21 -15.30
CA ASP A 42 -7.66 6.31 -14.36
C ASP A 42 -8.31 6.07 -12.99
N MET A 43 -9.13 5.02 -12.86
CA MET A 43 -9.77 4.65 -11.61
C MET A 43 -9.68 3.16 -11.36
N HIS A 44 -9.20 2.79 -10.18
CA HIS A 44 -9.08 1.42 -9.69
C HIS A 44 -9.71 1.33 -8.31
N GLY A 45 -10.60 0.36 -8.12
CA GLY A 45 -11.15 -0.02 -6.82
C GLY A 45 -10.95 -1.52 -6.62
N ALA A 46 -10.52 -1.94 -5.44
CA ALA A 46 -10.35 -3.35 -5.12
C ALA A 46 -10.78 -3.66 -3.69
N THR A 47 -11.35 -4.84 -3.51
CA THR A 47 -11.51 -5.52 -2.22
C THR A 47 -10.59 -6.71 -2.22
N ILE A 48 -9.74 -6.82 -1.20
CA ILE A 48 -8.69 -7.83 -1.08
C ILE A 48 -8.91 -8.57 0.24
N VAL A 49 -8.92 -9.89 0.21
CA VAL A 49 -9.03 -10.75 1.39
C VAL A 49 -7.72 -11.48 1.60
N PHE A 50 -7.29 -11.57 2.86
CA PHE A 50 -6.09 -12.27 3.27
C PHE A 50 -6.44 -13.53 4.07
N ASP A 51 -5.53 -14.49 4.15
CA ASP A 51 -5.70 -15.79 4.83
C ASP A 51 -5.84 -15.67 6.36
N ASN A 52 -5.55 -14.50 6.92
CA ASN A 52 -5.72 -14.16 8.33
C ASN A 52 -7.01 -13.35 8.60
N ASP A 53 -7.99 -13.42 7.71
CA ASP A 53 -9.27 -12.69 7.75
C ASP A 53 -9.14 -11.16 7.67
N CYS A 54 -7.96 -10.62 7.33
CA CYS A 54 -7.82 -9.21 7.07
C CYS A 54 -8.53 -8.84 5.76
N LEU A 55 -9.37 -7.81 5.81
CA LEU A 55 -10.11 -7.27 4.67
C LEU A 55 -9.60 -5.88 4.34
N VAL A 56 -9.28 -5.64 3.08
CA VAL A 56 -8.77 -4.36 2.60
C VAL A 56 -9.64 -3.81 1.48
N HIS A 57 -9.92 -2.52 1.54
CA HIS A 57 -10.47 -1.75 0.42
C HIS A 57 -9.41 -0.77 -0.08
N LEU A 58 -9.06 -0.88 -1.35
CA LEU A 58 -8.11 0.00 -2.02
C LEU A 58 -8.83 0.82 -3.10
N ILE A 59 -8.57 2.12 -3.11
CA ILE A 59 -9.05 3.03 -4.16
C ILE A 59 -7.85 3.83 -4.66
N ALA A 60 -7.57 3.77 -5.96
CA ALA A 60 -6.62 4.65 -6.64
C ALA A 60 -7.37 5.42 -7.73
N ASN A 61 -7.42 6.75 -7.59
CA ASN A 61 -8.11 7.64 -8.51
C ASN A 61 -7.18 8.75 -8.96
N TYR A 62 -6.83 8.73 -10.24
CA TYR A 62 -5.94 9.72 -10.86
C TYR A 62 -6.65 10.99 -11.32
N THR A 63 -7.98 11.04 -11.20
CA THR A 63 -8.78 12.19 -11.59
C THR A 63 -9.14 13.10 -10.40
N ALA A 64 -8.61 12.80 -9.22
CA ALA A 64 -8.85 13.56 -8.01
C ALA A 64 -8.27 14.98 -8.11
N GLY A 65 -8.90 15.96 -7.47
CA GLY A 65 -8.50 17.35 -7.51
C GLY A 65 -7.15 17.65 -6.85
N ARG A 66 -6.59 16.72 -6.06
CA ARG A 66 -5.26 16.78 -5.48
C ARG A 66 -4.74 15.37 -5.17
N ARG A 67 -3.43 15.24 -5.04
CA ARG A 67 -2.85 14.00 -4.49
C ARG A 67 -3.27 13.84 -3.03
N LEU A 68 -3.85 12.70 -2.73
CA LEU A 68 -4.17 12.24 -1.38
C LEU A 68 -3.63 10.82 -1.24
N GLU A 69 -2.88 10.58 -0.17
CA GLU A 69 -2.47 9.25 0.25
C GLU A 69 -2.93 9.08 1.69
N ARG A 70 -3.82 8.12 1.93
CA ARG A 70 -4.46 7.94 3.22
C ARG A 70 -4.66 6.46 3.51
N TYR A 71 -4.34 6.07 4.73
CA TYR A 71 -4.59 4.73 5.23
C TYR A 71 -5.43 4.81 6.50
N GLU A 72 -6.48 3.99 6.54
CA GLU A 72 -7.30 3.75 7.72
C GLU A 72 -7.21 2.27 8.08
N ILE A 73 -6.78 1.97 9.30
CA ILE A 73 -6.52 0.61 9.77
C ILE A 73 -7.35 0.40 11.03
N HIS A 74 -8.14 -0.67 11.05
CA HIS A 74 -9.01 -1.01 12.16
C HIS A 74 -8.75 -2.43 12.61
N GLY A 75 -8.56 -2.61 13.90
CA GLY A 75 -8.40 -3.91 14.56
C GLY A 75 -9.15 -3.93 15.89
N HIS A 76 -9.01 -5.01 16.64
CA HIS A 76 -9.66 -5.12 17.94
C HIS A 76 -9.12 -4.06 18.93
N ASN A 77 -9.99 -3.13 19.36
CA ASN A 77 -9.67 -2.00 20.25
C ASN A 77 -8.56 -1.06 19.76
N ILE A 78 -8.25 -1.06 18.46
CA ILE A 78 -7.25 -0.19 17.88
C ILE A 78 -7.72 0.34 16.53
N SER A 79 -7.44 1.60 16.26
CA SER A 79 -7.54 2.21 14.93
C SER A 79 -6.33 3.08 14.66
N ALA A 80 -5.85 3.07 13.45
CA ALA A 80 -4.81 3.98 13.00
C ALA A 80 -5.25 4.74 11.76
N TYR A 81 -4.85 5.99 11.69
CA TYR A 81 -5.14 6.89 10.58
C TYR A 81 -3.84 7.55 10.17
N LEU A 82 -3.44 7.33 8.95
CA LEU A 82 -2.22 7.90 8.37
C LEU A 82 -2.61 8.81 7.21
N GLU A 83 -2.04 9.99 7.15
CA GLU A 83 -2.19 10.93 6.03
C GLU A 83 -0.82 11.32 5.49
N GLY A 84 -0.58 10.98 4.24
CA GLY A 84 0.76 11.04 3.66
C GLY A 84 1.72 10.04 4.33
N VAL A 85 3.00 10.40 4.33
CA VAL A 85 4.09 9.56 4.86
C VAL A 85 4.64 10.04 6.21
N SER A 86 4.11 11.14 6.75
CA SER A 86 4.71 11.82 7.92
C SER A 86 3.75 12.08 9.07
N GLU A 87 2.47 11.95 8.87
CA GLU A 87 1.47 12.28 9.88
C GLU A 87 0.50 11.13 10.13
N GLY A 88 0.15 10.94 11.38
CA GLY A 88 -0.82 9.93 11.74
C GLY A 88 -1.27 10.01 13.19
N LYS A 89 -2.22 9.16 13.52
CA LYS A 89 -2.68 8.95 14.90
C LYS A 89 -3.08 7.49 15.09
N ILE A 90 -2.82 6.99 16.29
CA ILE A 90 -3.34 5.71 16.78
C ILE A 90 -4.34 5.99 17.88
N CYS A 91 -5.50 5.38 17.79
CA CYS A 91 -6.52 5.35 18.82
C CYS A 91 -6.54 3.95 19.43
N ARG A 92 -6.32 3.83 20.74
CA ARG A 92 -6.37 2.57 21.47
C ARG A 92 -6.97 2.80 22.83
N ASP A 93 -7.93 1.98 23.24
CA ASP A 93 -8.60 2.05 24.56
C ASP A 93 -9.08 3.47 24.92
N GLY A 94 -9.63 4.20 23.95
CA GLY A 94 -10.12 5.58 24.11
C GLY A 94 -9.02 6.65 24.17
N GLN A 95 -7.75 6.27 24.10
CA GLN A 95 -6.62 7.20 24.06
C GLN A 95 -6.17 7.46 22.62
N ILE A 96 -5.70 8.67 22.36
CA ILE A 96 -5.18 9.07 21.05
C ILE A 96 -3.70 9.44 21.20
N VAL A 97 -2.87 8.74 20.43
CA VAL A 97 -1.44 9.02 20.29
C VAL A 97 -1.20 9.58 18.89
N LYS A 98 -0.63 10.77 18.78
CA LYS A 98 -0.18 11.33 17.51
C LYS A 98 1.13 10.69 17.12
N LEU A 99 1.24 10.35 15.84
CA LEU A 99 2.46 9.87 15.21
C LEU A 99 3.07 11.02 14.41
N THR A 100 4.35 11.25 14.60
CA THR A 100 5.14 12.17 13.79
C THR A 100 6.18 11.36 13.05
N GLY A 101 6.31 11.58 11.76
CA GLY A 101 7.32 10.94 10.93
C GLY A 101 8.75 11.30 11.39
N SER A 102 9.71 10.57 10.88
CA SER A 102 11.13 10.86 11.11
C SER A 102 11.50 12.23 10.53
N GLU A 103 12.40 12.95 11.21
CA GLU A 103 13.04 14.16 10.65
C GLU A 103 13.91 13.84 9.42
N LYS A 104 14.29 12.59 9.25
CA LYS A 104 15.08 12.14 8.10
C LYS A 104 14.18 11.73 6.96
N ASP A 105 14.62 12.08 5.75
CA ASP A 105 13.98 11.66 4.51
C ASP A 105 13.84 10.13 4.46
N SER A 106 12.67 9.66 4.01
CA SER A 106 12.34 8.24 3.87
C SER A 106 13.33 7.51 2.94
N THR A 107 13.76 8.17 1.86
CA THR A 107 14.76 7.62 0.93
C THR A 107 16.10 7.39 1.61
N TRP A 108 16.51 8.33 2.48
CA TRP A 108 17.74 8.16 3.26
C TRP A 108 17.63 6.98 4.23
N LEU A 109 16.50 6.84 4.92
CA LEU A 109 16.26 5.72 5.86
C LEU A 109 16.26 4.39 5.15
N GLN A 110 15.59 4.28 4.00
CA GLN A 110 15.55 3.08 3.18
C GLN A 110 16.96 2.68 2.70
N ASN A 111 17.70 3.62 2.12
CA ASN A 111 19.06 3.36 1.63
C ASN A 111 19.99 2.96 2.75
N ARG A 112 19.89 3.62 3.91
CA ARG A 112 20.70 3.29 5.09
C ARG A 112 20.40 1.88 5.58
N TYR A 113 19.13 1.52 5.73
CA TYR A 113 18.72 0.17 6.12
C TYR A 113 19.30 -0.87 5.16
N PHE A 114 19.12 -0.68 3.86
CA PHE A 114 19.60 -1.62 2.84
C PHE A 114 21.13 -1.83 2.93
N ILE A 115 21.91 -0.76 3.01
CA ILE A 115 23.37 -0.83 3.13
C ILE A 115 23.79 -1.53 4.42
N ASP A 116 23.15 -1.23 5.54
CA ASP A 116 23.49 -1.85 6.83
C ASP A 116 23.19 -3.35 6.83
N ARG A 117 22.10 -3.80 6.20
CA ARG A 117 21.77 -5.23 6.05
C ARG A 117 22.84 -5.95 5.20
N ILE A 118 23.25 -5.36 4.07
CA ILE A 118 24.30 -5.93 3.21
C ILE A 118 25.62 -6.04 3.99
N LYS A 119 26.06 -4.97 4.66
CA LYS A 119 27.31 -4.98 5.43
C LYS A 119 27.31 -6.02 6.55
N ALA A 120 26.16 -6.26 7.15
CA ALA A 120 26.00 -7.25 8.21
C ALA A 120 25.76 -8.67 7.69
N ASN A 121 25.67 -8.86 6.36
CA ASN A 121 25.29 -10.13 5.70
C ASN A 121 23.97 -10.68 6.26
N LEU A 122 22.97 -9.79 6.44
CA LEU A 122 21.65 -10.12 6.94
C LEU A 122 20.60 -10.02 5.81
N PRO A 123 19.54 -10.82 5.85
CA PRO A 123 18.46 -10.74 4.85
C PRO A 123 17.73 -9.39 4.92
N ILE A 124 17.14 -8.97 3.81
CA ILE A 124 16.21 -7.84 3.78
C ILE A 124 14.85 -8.32 4.32
N GLU A 125 14.36 -7.63 5.33
CA GLU A 125 13.08 -7.94 6.00
C GLU A 125 12.31 -6.64 6.25
N LEU A 126 11.06 -6.74 6.72
CA LEU A 126 10.30 -5.56 7.12
C LEU A 126 11.15 -4.62 8.01
N PRO A 127 11.08 -3.31 7.80
CA PRO A 127 10.08 -2.59 6.99
C PRO A 127 10.40 -2.50 5.48
N ALA A 128 11.46 -3.11 4.98
CA ALA A 128 11.75 -3.16 3.55
C ALA A 128 11.32 -4.50 2.93
N ALA A 129 10.77 -4.43 1.72
CA ALA A 129 10.43 -5.62 0.97
C ALA A 129 11.70 -6.28 0.40
N ASN A 130 11.83 -7.60 0.55
CA ASN A 130 12.76 -8.42 -0.20
C ASN A 130 12.18 -8.74 -1.60
N LEU A 131 12.92 -9.49 -2.42
CA LEU A 131 12.51 -9.80 -3.77
C LEU A 131 11.20 -10.62 -3.79
N ASP A 132 11.02 -11.58 -2.89
CA ASP A 132 9.83 -12.42 -2.85
C ASP A 132 8.59 -11.58 -2.51
N GLU A 133 8.70 -10.67 -1.56
CA GLU A 133 7.62 -9.74 -1.22
C GLU A 133 7.32 -8.76 -2.37
N ALA A 134 8.34 -8.29 -3.06
CA ALA A 134 8.16 -7.43 -4.23
C ALA A 134 7.43 -8.16 -5.37
N VAL A 135 7.71 -9.44 -5.60
CA VAL A 135 6.99 -10.28 -6.57
C VAL A 135 5.52 -10.42 -6.16
N LYS A 136 5.22 -10.75 -4.92
CA LYS A 136 3.84 -10.85 -4.42
C LYS A 136 3.08 -9.53 -4.54
N THR A 137 3.73 -8.40 -4.30
CA THR A 137 3.14 -7.07 -4.48
C THR A 137 2.80 -6.82 -5.95
N MET A 138 3.69 -7.19 -6.87
CA MET A 138 3.45 -7.09 -8.30
C MET A 138 2.31 -8.00 -8.75
N ASP A 139 2.27 -9.25 -8.28
CA ASP A 139 1.20 -10.19 -8.59
C ASP A 139 -0.17 -9.67 -8.13
N LEU A 140 -0.26 -9.11 -6.93
CA LEU A 140 -1.50 -8.47 -6.45
C LEU A 140 -1.90 -7.28 -7.33
N ALA A 141 -0.95 -6.43 -7.71
CA ALA A 141 -1.22 -5.31 -8.60
C ALA A 141 -1.75 -5.78 -9.97
N MET A 142 -1.19 -6.85 -10.52
CA MET A 142 -1.65 -7.45 -11.77
C MET A 142 -3.05 -8.07 -11.64
N GLN A 143 -3.38 -8.70 -10.53
CA GLN A 143 -4.73 -9.20 -10.24
C GLN A 143 -5.73 -8.05 -10.18
N ILE A 144 -5.40 -6.93 -9.53
CA ILE A 144 -6.25 -5.73 -9.49
C ILE A 144 -6.47 -5.19 -10.92
N LEU A 145 -5.41 -5.12 -11.74
CA LEU A 145 -5.51 -4.65 -13.12
C LEU A 145 -6.32 -5.58 -14.03
N ALA A 146 -6.39 -6.87 -13.72
CA ALA A 146 -7.17 -7.86 -14.46
C ALA A 146 -8.68 -7.77 -14.21
N GLY A 147 -9.12 -7.01 -13.21
CA GLY A 147 -10.51 -6.90 -12.78
C GLY A 147 -11.49 -6.42 -13.85
N THR A 148 -12.77 -6.49 -13.50
CA THR A 148 -13.90 -6.24 -14.42
C THR A 148 -13.76 -4.90 -15.14
N ARG A 149 -13.71 -5.01 -16.48
CA ARG A 149 -13.83 -3.87 -17.40
C ARG A 149 -15.34 -3.63 -17.63
N ALA A 150 -15.79 -2.42 -17.47
CA ALA A 150 -17.08 -1.99 -18.03
C ALA A 150 -16.81 -1.27 -19.32
#